data_8ed3a8bd3aa42df58cb9015305196cd5
#
_entry.id   8ed3a8bd3aa42df58cb9015305196cd5
#
_cell.length_a   1.000
_cell.length_b   1.000
_cell.length_c   1.000
_cell.angle_alpha   90.00
_cell.angle_beta   90.00
_cell.angle_gamma   90.00
#
_symmetry.space_group_name_H-M   'P 1'
#
loop_
_entity.id
_entity.type
_entity.pdbx_description
1 polymer ?
#
loop_
_entity_poly.entity_id
_entity_poly.type
_entity_poly.pdbx_seq_one_letter_code
_entity_poly.pdbx_strand_id
1 'polypeptide(L)'
;MAVLTRVFGDIDTAEDAVQDAFAEAARRWPAAGLPPSPAGWIITTARNRAIDRLRREAARDAKQAQAALLHAQEQPAEESPVRDDQLRLIFTCCHPALGTAARVALTLRLLGGLTTAEIARAFLVPEPTMAQRLVRAKAKIRDAGIPYRIPAEADLPARLSGVLAVVYLIFNEGYTASSGEALARADLCAEAIRLGRLLARLMPDEPEVTGLLALMLLTESRRAARTSADGALVLLADQDRSRWDGALIAEGQALVRQCLRRGQPGPYQIQAAISAVHSDAPVAAATDWDQILRLYDQLLVVAPSPVVALNRAVAVAELNGPAAALALVDELDLDRYYLFHAIRADLLRRLGRRAEASAAYETALALSMNAAERAHLTLAQTRLPQPDGVAERERQAHSDQRPGIVNPDAGSQLEQEEGQADGAEHAHRQCREEPG
;
A
#
# COMPACT_ATOMS: atom_id res chain seq x y z
N MET A 1 19.26 -12.31 1.44
CA MET A 1 19.51 -10.90 1.83
C MET A 1 19.62 -10.73 3.35
N ALA A 2 18.55 -10.89 4.13
CA ALA A 2 18.51 -10.56 5.55
C ALA A 2 19.66 -11.16 6.39
N VAL A 3 19.92 -12.47 6.27
CA VAL A 3 21.05 -13.17 6.95
C VAL A 3 22.40 -12.54 6.61
N LEU A 4 22.64 -12.23 5.33
CA LEU A 4 23.92 -11.68 4.88
C LEU A 4 24.09 -10.22 5.30
N THR A 5 23.01 -9.43 5.32
CA THR A 5 23.04 -8.07 5.87
C THR A 5 23.43 -8.08 7.35
N ARG A 6 22.94 -9.06 8.15
CA ARG A 6 23.39 -9.25 9.53
C ARG A 6 24.90 -9.56 9.61
N VAL A 7 25.37 -10.49 8.77
CA VAL A 7 26.77 -10.95 8.80
C VAL A 7 27.74 -9.84 8.40
N PHE A 8 27.40 -9.00 7.43
CA PHE A 8 28.33 -8.00 6.90
C PHE A 8 28.07 -6.59 7.44
N GLY A 9 26.91 -6.35 8.11
CA GLY A 9 26.52 -5.03 8.59
C GLY A 9 26.22 -4.00 7.48
N ASP A 10 26.31 -4.40 6.21
CA ASP A 10 26.15 -3.56 5.04
C ASP A 10 25.25 -4.21 3.98
N ILE A 11 24.26 -3.44 3.52
CA ILE A 11 23.24 -3.90 2.55
C ILE A 11 23.87 -4.06 1.15
N ASP A 12 24.78 -3.16 0.74
CA ASP A 12 25.41 -3.22 -0.58
C ASP A 12 26.26 -4.47 -0.73
N THR A 13 27.10 -4.74 0.28
CA THR A 13 27.92 -5.97 0.34
C THR A 13 27.06 -7.23 0.32
N ALA A 14 25.95 -7.23 1.05
CA ALA A 14 25.02 -8.36 1.07
C ALA A 14 24.32 -8.57 -0.28
N GLU A 15 23.89 -7.50 -0.95
CA GLU A 15 23.21 -7.56 -2.25
C GLU A 15 24.15 -8.09 -3.33
N ASP A 16 25.37 -7.55 -3.44
CA ASP A 16 26.40 -8.01 -4.37
C ASP A 16 26.70 -9.50 -4.17
N ALA A 17 26.91 -9.92 -2.92
CA ALA A 17 27.20 -11.31 -2.60
C ALA A 17 26.07 -12.26 -2.99
N VAL A 18 24.81 -11.85 -2.81
CA VAL A 18 23.64 -12.63 -3.23
C VAL A 18 23.58 -12.74 -4.75
N GLN A 19 23.80 -11.66 -5.47
CA GLN A 19 23.80 -11.66 -6.95
C GLN A 19 24.91 -12.58 -7.48
N ASP A 20 26.13 -12.51 -6.93
CA ASP A 20 27.23 -13.39 -7.27
C ASP A 20 26.91 -14.86 -7.02
N ALA A 21 26.23 -15.17 -5.90
CA ALA A 21 25.84 -16.55 -5.57
C ALA A 21 24.75 -17.08 -6.54
N PHE A 22 23.77 -16.26 -6.91
CA PHE A 22 22.78 -16.64 -7.93
C PHE A 22 23.41 -16.81 -9.30
N ALA A 23 24.33 -15.95 -9.71
CA ALA A 23 25.07 -16.12 -10.97
C ALA A 23 25.87 -17.43 -10.99
N GLU A 24 26.45 -17.84 -9.87
CA GLU A 24 27.14 -19.13 -9.74
C GLU A 24 26.18 -20.32 -9.78
N ALA A 25 25.01 -20.20 -9.10
CA ALA A 25 23.96 -21.21 -9.15
C ALA A 25 23.46 -21.42 -10.58
N ALA A 26 23.20 -20.34 -11.33
CA ALA A 26 22.78 -20.41 -12.73
C ALA A 26 23.78 -21.11 -13.64
N ARG A 27 25.07 -21.03 -13.31
CA ARG A 27 26.13 -21.74 -14.07
C ARG A 27 26.27 -23.22 -13.66
N ARG A 28 26.17 -23.55 -12.39
CA ARG A 28 26.45 -24.87 -11.85
C ARG A 28 25.28 -25.83 -11.86
N TRP A 29 24.08 -25.35 -11.44
CA TRP A 29 22.93 -26.22 -11.23
C TRP A 29 22.39 -26.90 -12.49
N PRO A 30 22.46 -26.30 -13.70
CA PRO A 30 22.05 -27.02 -14.92
C PRO A 30 22.84 -28.30 -15.17
N ALA A 31 24.14 -28.36 -14.79
CA ALA A 31 24.99 -29.50 -14.99
C ALA A 31 25.09 -30.41 -13.75
N ALA A 32 25.10 -29.84 -12.54
CA ALA A 32 25.33 -30.57 -11.29
C ALA A 32 24.03 -30.97 -10.55
N GLY A 33 22.88 -30.48 -11.00
CA GLY A 33 21.60 -30.64 -10.31
C GLY A 33 21.43 -29.66 -9.11
N LEU A 34 20.23 -29.65 -8.56
CA LEU A 34 19.91 -28.83 -7.38
C LEU A 34 20.55 -29.46 -6.13
N PRO A 35 21.20 -28.65 -5.27
CA PRO A 35 21.73 -29.14 -4.00
C PRO A 35 20.60 -29.51 -3.05
N PRO A 36 20.83 -30.36 -2.01
CA PRO A 36 19.83 -30.74 -1.02
C PRO A 36 19.20 -29.56 -0.27
N SER A 37 19.93 -28.47 -0.10
CA SER A 37 19.45 -27.20 0.45
C SER A 37 19.88 -26.04 -0.47
N PRO A 38 19.07 -25.69 -1.48
CA PRO A 38 19.39 -24.60 -2.39
C PRO A 38 19.59 -23.26 -1.67
N ALA A 39 18.74 -22.93 -0.70
CA ALA A 39 18.87 -21.70 0.10
C ALA A 39 20.15 -21.67 0.94
N GLY A 40 20.51 -22.78 1.61
CA GLY A 40 21.73 -22.90 2.37
C GLY A 40 22.97 -22.79 1.48
N TRP A 41 22.94 -23.38 0.29
CA TRP A 41 24.01 -23.28 -0.69
C TRP A 41 24.23 -21.82 -1.15
N ILE A 42 23.16 -21.08 -1.46
CA ILE A 42 23.21 -19.66 -1.83
C ILE A 42 23.82 -18.84 -0.69
N ILE A 43 23.35 -19.03 0.55
CA ILE A 43 23.85 -18.28 1.72
C ILE A 43 25.34 -18.54 1.92
N THR A 44 25.76 -19.81 1.90
CA THR A 44 27.16 -20.19 2.08
C THR A 44 28.05 -19.67 0.96
N THR A 45 27.61 -19.79 -0.29
CA THR A 45 28.34 -19.30 -1.47
C THR A 45 28.48 -17.77 -1.43
N ALA A 46 27.40 -17.05 -1.13
CA ALA A 46 27.40 -15.62 -1.00
C ALA A 46 28.36 -15.16 0.13
N ARG A 47 28.28 -15.79 1.31
CA ARG A 47 29.18 -15.50 2.43
C ARG A 47 30.65 -15.69 2.05
N ASN A 48 31.01 -16.80 1.47
CA ASN A 48 32.40 -17.10 1.08
C ASN A 48 32.93 -16.08 0.06
N ARG A 49 32.13 -15.75 -0.96
CA ARG A 49 32.52 -14.76 -1.98
C ARG A 49 32.68 -13.36 -1.42
N ALA A 50 31.78 -12.93 -0.52
CA ALA A 50 31.91 -11.64 0.13
C ALA A 50 33.15 -11.58 1.02
N ILE A 51 33.46 -12.64 1.79
CA ILE A 51 34.68 -12.69 2.60
C ILE A 51 35.93 -12.62 1.71
N ASP A 52 35.95 -13.34 0.58
CA ASP A 52 37.09 -13.30 -0.35
C ASP A 52 37.24 -11.94 -1.02
N ARG A 53 36.14 -11.25 -1.30
CA ARG A 53 36.15 -9.87 -1.81
C ARG A 53 36.67 -8.90 -0.78
N LEU A 54 36.13 -8.93 0.45
CA LEU A 54 36.58 -8.09 1.56
C LEU A 54 38.06 -8.30 1.89
N ARG A 55 38.57 -9.56 1.83
CA ARG A 55 39.99 -9.83 1.99
C ARG A 55 40.86 -9.20 0.91
N ARG A 56 40.40 -9.17 -0.34
CA ARG A 56 41.09 -8.52 -1.46
C ARG A 56 41.06 -7.01 -1.35
N GLU A 57 39.97 -6.45 -0.87
CA GLU A 57 39.80 -5.00 -0.65
C GLU A 57 40.59 -4.53 0.58
N ALA A 58 40.62 -5.32 1.67
CA ALA A 58 41.43 -5.05 2.85
C ALA A 58 42.93 -5.01 2.57
N ALA A 59 43.39 -5.75 1.56
CA ALA A 59 44.76 -5.68 1.09
C ALA A 59 45.08 -4.37 0.30
N ARG A 60 44.06 -3.59 -0.08
CA ARG A 60 44.18 -2.35 -0.85
C ARG A 60 43.87 -1.08 -0.06
N ASP A 61 42.91 -1.13 0.90
CA ASP A 61 42.52 0.02 1.74
C ASP A 61 42.07 -0.43 3.15
N ALA A 62 42.93 -0.16 4.16
CA ALA A 62 43.03 -0.99 5.36
C ALA A 62 41.96 -0.83 6.46
N LYS A 63 41.14 0.24 6.54
CA LYS A 63 40.37 0.46 7.78
C LYS A 63 38.93 -0.03 7.77
N GLN A 64 38.16 0.19 6.71
CA GLN A 64 36.75 -0.23 6.65
C GLN A 64 36.57 -1.72 6.36
N ALA A 65 37.40 -2.26 5.47
CA ALA A 65 37.39 -3.68 5.12
C ALA A 65 37.83 -4.56 6.30
N GLN A 66 38.73 -4.08 7.13
CA GLN A 66 39.20 -4.81 8.32
C GLN A 66 38.12 -4.84 9.42
N ALA A 67 37.36 -3.77 9.62
CA ALA A 67 36.24 -3.75 10.55
C ALA A 67 35.10 -4.70 10.10
N ALA A 68 34.78 -4.73 8.81
CA ALA A 68 33.77 -5.64 8.25
C ALA A 68 34.22 -7.11 8.32
N LEU A 69 35.53 -7.40 8.12
CA LEU A 69 36.10 -8.73 8.26
C LEU A 69 36.07 -9.23 9.71
N LEU A 70 36.41 -8.39 10.67
CA LEU A 70 36.33 -8.71 12.11
C LEU A 70 34.88 -9.01 12.49
N HIS A 71 33.94 -8.18 12.07
CA HIS A 71 32.51 -8.39 12.34
C HIS A 71 31.97 -9.68 11.73
N ALA A 72 32.40 -10.04 10.51
CA ALA A 72 32.02 -11.28 9.84
C ALA A 72 32.66 -12.54 10.44
N GLN A 73 33.83 -12.42 11.08
CA GLN A 73 34.53 -13.51 11.73
C GLN A 73 34.07 -13.76 13.17
N GLU A 74 33.67 -12.70 13.89
CA GLU A 74 33.18 -12.76 15.28
C GLU A 74 31.76 -13.28 15.42
N GLN A 75 30.98 -13.34 14.33
CA GLN A 75 29.66 -13.95 14.36
C GLN A 75 29.74 -15.43 14.00
N PRO A 76 29.64 -16.35 14.99
CA PRO A 76 29.42 -17.76 14.71
C PRO A 76 28.17 -17.91 13.83
N ALA A 77 28.14 -18.95 13.02
CA ALA A 77 26.95 -19.35 12.26
C ALA A 77 25.88 -19.93 13.22
N GLU A 78 25.64 -19.26 14.35
CA GLU A 78 24.48 -19.57 15.17
C GLU A 78 23.25 -19.28 14.33
N GLU A 79 22.41 -20.26 14.22
CA GLU A 79 21.08 -20.21 13.64
C GLU A 79 20.20 -19.22 14.41
N SER A 80 20.51 -17.91 14.27
CA SER A 80 19.50 -16.92 14.57
C SER A 80 18.33 -17.23 13.65
N PRO A 81 17.10 -17.36 14.17
CA PRO A 81 15.98 -17.73 13.33
C PRO A 81 15.93 -16.78 12.14
N VAL A 82 15.88 -17.31 10.93
CA VAL A 82 15.77 -16.52 9.66
C VAL A 82 14.64 -15.49 9.78
N ARG A 83 13.66 -15.75 10.63
CA ARG A 83 12.55 -14.87 10.99
C ARG A 83 13.02 -13.54 11.58
N ASP A 84 13.95 -13.55 12.54
CA ASP A 84 14.45 -12.33 13.19
C ASP A 84 15.23 -11.44 12.21
N ASP A 85 16.03 -12.05 11.34
CA ASP A 85 16.78 -11.30 10.33
C ASP A 85 15.85 -10.65 9.31
N GLN A 86 14.73 -11.29 8.93
CA GLN A 86 13.72 -10.70 8.06
C GLN A 86 13.05 -9.49 8.72
N LEU A 87 12.68 -9.60 10.00
CA LEU A 87 12.12 -8.46 10.74
C LEU A 87 13.12 -7.30 10.83
N ARG A 88 14.40 -7.57 11.15
CA ARG A 88 15.44 -6.54 11.16
C ARG A 88 15.54 -5.81 9.82
N LEU A 89 15.53 -6.54 8.72
CA LEU A 89 15.57 -5.94 7.39
C LEU A 89 14.33 -5.09 7.10
N ILE A 90 13.13 -5.56 7.45
CA ILE A 90 11.89 -4.82 7.30
C ILE A 90 11.97 -3.48 8.05
N PHE A 91 12.30 -3.51 9.35
CA PHE A 91 12.38 -2.30 10.16
C PHE A 91 13.50 -1.34 9.71
N THR A 92 14.57 -1.87 9.14
CA THR A 92 15.64 -1.05 8.56
C THR A 92 15.17 -0.35 7.28
N CYS A 93 14.53 -1.08 6.35
CA CYS A 93 13.98 -0.52 5.11
C CYS A 93 12.88 0.52 5.37
N CYS A 94 12.07 0.34 6.42
CA CYS A 94 10.96 1.21 6.78
C CYS A 94 11.34 2.23 7.87
N HIS A 95 12.63 2.53 8.08
CA HIS A 95 13.07 3.46 9.12
C HIS A 95 12.55 4.88 8.86
N PRO A 96 12.03 5.61 9.88
CA PRO A 96 11.42 6.94 9.71
C PRO A 96 12.41 8.01 9.21
N ALA A 97 13.71 7.84 9.41
CA ALA A 97 14.73 8.72 8.83
C ALA A 97 14.79 8.65 7.30
N LEU A 98 14.18 7.64 6.66
CA LEU A 98 14.09 7.53 5.20
C LEU A 98 12.77 8.14 4.74
N GLY A 99 12.80 8.91 3.65
CA GLY A 99 11.57 9.41 3.01
C GLY A 99 10.73 8.25 2.45
N THR A 100 9.42 8.42 2.37
CA THR A 100 8.45 7.38 2.00
C THR A 100 8.80 6.68 0.69
N ALA A 101 9.11 7.43 -0.37
CA ALA A 101 9.50 6.86 -1.66
C ALA A 101 10.77 5.98 -1.58
N ALA A 102 11.70 6.30 -0.67
CA ALA A 102 12.89 5.47 -0.43
C ALA A 102 12.55 4.20 0.34
N ARG A 103 11.66 4.29 1.36
CA ARG A 103 11.17 3.13 2.12
C ARG A 103 10.48 2.13 1.20
N VAL A 104 9.56 2.59 0.36
CA VAL A 104 8.85 1.76 -0.63
C VAL A 104 9.84 1.10 -1.59
N ALA A 105 10.75 1.88 -2.20
CA ALA A 105 11.72 1.34 -3.16
C ALA A 105 12.65 0.29 -2.53
N LEU A 106 13.15 0.54 -1.32
CA LEU A 106 13.99 -0.44 -0.59
C LEU A 106 13.22 -1.70 -0.22
N THR A 107 11.97 -1.57 0.25
CA THR A 107 11.12 -2.70 0.61
C THR A 107 10.88 -3.59 -0.61
N LEU A 108 10.49 -3.02 -1.73
CA LEU A 108 10.30 -3.79 -2.98
C LEU A 108 11.60 -4.42 -3.48
N ARG A 109 12.73 -3.71 -3.38
CA ARG A 109 14.02 -4.24 -3.83
C ARG A 109 14.53 -5.39 -2.96
N LEU A 110 14.58 -5.18 -1.64
CA LEU A 110 15.30 -6.06 -0.72
C LEU A 110 14.42 -7.19 -0.15
N LEU A 111 13.13 -6.95 0.00
CA LEU A 111 12.15 -7.92 0.52
C LEU A 111 11.28 -8.50 -0.58
N GLY A 112 10.87 -7.67 -1.55
CA GLY A 112 10.10 -8.06 -2.72
C GLY A 112 10.91 -8.79 -3.78
N GLY A 113 12.21 -8.51 -3.85
CA GLY A 113 13.08 -9.08 -4.85
C GLY A 113 12.92 -8.47 -6.26
N LEU A 114 12.16 -7.37 -6.38
CA LEU A 114 11.96 -6.68 -7.65
C LEU A 114 13.27 -6.06 -8.15
N THR A 115 13.44 -6.05 -9.45
CA THR A 115 14.55 -5.35 -10.11
C THR A 115 14.33 -3.82 -10.08
N THR A 116 15.39 -3.05 -10.22
CA THR A 116 15.28 -1.58 -10.31
C THR A 116 14.39 -1.14 -11.47
N ALA A 117 14.45 -1.85 -12.61
CA ALA A 117 13.61 -1.58 -13.78
C ALA A 117 12.12 -1.85 -13.51
N GLU A 118 11.78 -2.93 -12.77
CA GLU A 118 10.41 -3.24 -12.38
C GLU A 118 9.84 -2.19 -11.42
N ILE A 119 10.62 -1.78 -10.42
CA ILE A 119 10.22 -0.73 -9.48
C ILE A 119 10.07 0.62 -10.22
N ALA A 120 10.99 0.97 -11.12
CA ALA A 120 10.93 2.20 -11.91
C ALA A 120 9.67 2.24 -12.77
N ARG A 121 9.33 1.13 -13.43
CA ARG A 121 8.07 1.00 -14.20
C ARG A 121 6.84 1.12 -13.30
N ALA A 122 6.87 0.49 -12.12
CA ALA A 122 5.77 0.54 -11.17
C ALA A 122 5.45 1.96 -10.70
N PHE A 123 6.45 2.81 -10.56
CA PHE A 123 6.28 4.19 -10.11
C PHE A 123 6.45 5.24 -11.22
N LEU A 124 6.42 4.80 -12.48
CA LEU A 124 6.49 5.67 -13.68
C LEU A 124 7.64 6.68 -13.63
N VAL A 125 8.78 6.26 -13.12
CA VAL A 125 10.01 7.06 -13.10
C VAL A 125 11.08 6.43 -14.00
N PRO A 126 12.01 7.21 -14.57
CA PRO A 126 13.15 6.66 -15.31
C PRO A 126 13.98 5.72 -14.42
N GLU A 127 14.44 4.59 -14.98
CA GLU A 127 15.27 3.63 -14.25
C GLU A 127 16.52 4.24 -13.58
N PRO A 128 17.27 5.18 -14.23
CA PRO A 128 18.39 5.85 -13.57
C PRO A 128 17.96 6.64 -12.34
N THR A 129 16.77 7.26 -12.36
CA THR A 129 16.22 8.00 -11.22
C THR A 129 15.93 7.06 -10.05
N MET A 130 15.34 5.89 -10.33
CA MET A 130 15.08 4.87 -9.30
C MET A 130 16.39 4.29 -8.75
N ALA A 131 17.36 4.02 -9.63
CA ALA A 131 18.69 3.55 -9.23
C ALA A 131 19.36 4.55 -8.26
N GLN A 132 19.36 5.84 -8.59
CA GLN A 132 19.90 6.88 -7.70
C GLN A 132 19.15 6.97 -6.38
N ARG A 133 17.81 6.80 -6.38
CA ARG A 133 16.99 6.78 -5.16
C ARG A 133 17.42 5.65 -4.24
N LEU A 134 17.58 4.44 -4.77
CA LEU A 134 18.04 3.27 -4.01
C LEU A 134 19.45 3.47 -3.46
N VAL A 135 20.39 3.98 -4.26
CA VAL A 135 21.76 4.28 -3.83
C VAL A 135 21.76 5.30 -2.68
N ARG A 136 21.02 6.41 -2.83
CA ARG A 136 20.93 7.43 -1.76
C ARG A 136 20.28 6.89 -0.49
N ALA A 137 19.24 6.03 -0.61
CA ALA A 137 18.59 5.43 0.53
C ALA A 137 19.53 4.50 1.30
N LYS A 138 20.30 3.66 0.61
CA LYS A 138 21.31 2.77 1.22
C LYS A 138 22.45 3.58 1.85
N ALA A 139 22.96 4.60 1.16
CA ALA A 139 23.93 5.52 1.73
C ALA A 139 23.42 6.18 3.02
N LYS A 140 22.17 6.65 3.04
CA LYS A 140 21.57 7.24 4.24
C LYS A 140 21.45 6.24 5.40
N ILE A 141 21.14 4.96 5.12
CA ILE A 141 21.15 3.92 6.16
C ILE A 141 22.54 3.81 6.81
N ARG A 142 23.59 3.73 5.99
CA ARG A 142 24.97 3.64 6.43
C ARG A 142 25.43 4.89 7.17
N ASP A 143 25.25 6.07 6.55
CA ASP A 143 25.80 7.34 7.04
C ASP A 143 25.08 7.84 8.30
N ALA A 144 23.78 7.57 8.44
CA ALA A 144 23.01 7.88 9.63
C ALA A 144 23.10 6.78 10.72
N GLY A 145 23.87 5.71 10.48
CA GLY A 145 24.05 4.61 11.43
C GLY A 145 22.73 3.91 11.79
N ILE A 146 21.78 3.81 10.81
CA ILE A 146 20.48 3.17 11.08
C ILE A 146 20.70 1.73 11.50
N PRO A 147 20.27 1.35 12.73
CA PRO A 147 20.64 0.06 13.28
C PRO A 147 19.90 -1.09 12.59
N TYR A 148 20.61 -2.16 12.27
CA TYR A 148 20.06 -3.41 11.78
C TYR A 148 19.53 -4.27 12.95
N ARG A 149 18.40 -3.87 13.52
CA ARG A 149 17.79 -4.54 14.68
C ARG A 149 16.27 -4.42 14.67
N ILE A 150 15.62 -5.31 15.41
CA ILE A 150 14.21 -5.15 15.75
C ILE A 150 14.12 -3.99 16.75
N PRO A 151 13.16 -3.06 16.62
CA PRO A 151 12.94 -1.98 17.58
C PRO A 151 12.74 -2.50 19.00
N ALA A 152 13.08 -1.69 19.99
CA ALA A 152 12.71 -1.97 21.37
C ALA A 152 11.18 -1.99 21.52
N GLU A 153 10.68 -2.71 22.54
CA GLU A 153 9.24 -2.90 22.76
C GLU A 153 8.49 -1.56 22.85
N ALA A 154 9.09 -0.56 23.48
CA ALA A 154 8.51 0.78 23.60
C ALA A 154 8.36 1.51 22.24
N ASP A 155 9.26 1.25 21.29
CA ASP A 155 9.27 1.90 19.96
C ASP A 155 8.47 1.09 18.92
N LEU A 156 8.18 -0.17 19.22
CA LEU A 156 7.64 -1.13 18.28
C LEU A 156 6.31 -0.68 17.66
N PRO A 157 5.31 -0.15 18.42
CA PRO A 157 4.03 0.27 17.84
C PRO A 157 4.19 1.35 16.77
N ALA A 158 4.95 2.42 17.04
CA ALA A 158 5.19 3.51 16.09
C ALA A 158 5.97 3.03 14.85
N ARG A 159 6.96 2.14 15.07
CA ARG A 159 7.77 1.58 13.97
C ARG A 159 6.96 0.61 13.13
N LEU A 160 6.09 -0.20 13.73
CA LEU A 160 5.19 -1.12 13.05
C LEU A 160 4.17 -0.36 12.19
N SER A 161 3.57 0.70 12.71
CA SER A 161 2.67 1.58 11.94
C SER A 161 3.34 2.06 10.65
N GLY A 162 4.59 2.51 10.71
CA GLY A 162 5.37 2.89 9.52
C GLY A 162 5.62 1.75 8.53
N VAL A 163 5.80 0.51 9.01
CA VAL A 163 5.93 -0.68 8.15
C VAL A 163 4.60 -0.97 7.45
N LEU A 164 3.49 -0.98 8.20
CA LEU A 164 2.16 -1.26 7.66
C LEU A 164 1.77 -0.23 6.61
N ALA A 165 2.05 1.05 6.87
CA ALA A 165 1.82 2.13 5.90
C ALA A 165 2.60 1.89 4.59
N VAL A 166 3.86 1.45 4.64
CA VAL A 166 4.64 1.13 3.43
C VAL A 166 4.05 -0.03 2.66
N VAL A 167 3.64 -1.11 3.33
CA VAL A 167 3.01 -2.26 2.67
C VAL A 167 1.68 -1.87 2.03
N TYR A 168 0.89 -1.07 2.72
CA TYR A 168 -0.38 -0.57 2.21
C TYR A 168 -0.21 0.40 1.02
N LEU A 169 0.83 1.24 1.04
CA LEU A 169 1.22 2.08 -0.11
C LEU A 169 1.50 1.25 -1.36
N ILE A 170 2.28 0.17 -1.22
CA ILE A 170 2.59 -0.73 -2.32
C ILE A 170 1.30 -1.35 -2.86
N PHE A 171 0.41 -1.78 -1.96
CA PHE A 171 -0.88 -2.36 -2.34
C PHE A 171 -1.75 -1.36 -3.09
N ASN A 172 -1.89 -0.14 -2.58
CA ASN A 172 -2.74 0.89 -3.19
C ASN A 172 -2.24 1.29 -4.57
N GLU A 173 -0.92 1.47 -4.76
CA GLU A 173 -0.33 1.71 -6.08
C GLU A 173 -0.56 0.52 -7.04
N GLY A 174 -0.61 -0.70 -6.52
CA GLY A 174 -0.97 -1.89 -7.28
C GLY A 174 -2.45 -1.96 -7.63
N TYR A 175 -3.32 -1.58 -6.71
CA TYR A 175 -4.77 -1.70 -6.85
C TYR A 175 -5.36 -0.56 -7.69
N THR A 176 -4.87 0.67 -7.49
CA THR A 176 -5.23 1.84 -8.30
C THR A 176 -3.94 2.60 -8.60
N ALA A 177 -3.45 2.46 -9.83
CA ALA A 177 -2.23 3.15 -10.23
C ALA A 177 -2.46 4.66 -10.19
N SER A 178 -1.57 5.39 -9.50
CA SER A 178 -1.65 6.85 -9.34
C SER A 178 -1.61 7.59 -10.67
N SER A 179 -1.05 6.96 -11.72
CA SER A 179 -0.94 7.52 -13.08
C SER A 179 -0.74 6.43 -14.13
N GLY A 180 -0.93 6.76 -15.40
CA GLY A 180 -0.73 5.85 -16.54
C GLY A 180 -2.03 5.36 -17.15
N GLU A 181 -1.93 4.41 -18.11
CA GLU A 181 -3.07 3.89 -18.87
C GLU A 181 -3.81 2.75 -18.14
N ALA A 182 -3.06 1.91 -17.41
CA ALA A 182 -3.62 0.78 -16.69
C ALA A 182 -4.20 1.22 -15.34
N LEU A 183 -5.40 0.72 -15.00
CA LEU A 183 -6.03 0.97 -13.70
C LEU A 183 -5.29 0.29 -12.55
N ALA A 184 -4.75 -0.91 -12.77
CA ALA A 184 -4.16 -1.73 -11.73
C ALA A 184 -2.83 -2.37 -12.16
N ARG A 185 -1.98 -2.64 -11.19
CA ARG A 185 -0.70 -3.37 -11.31
C ARG A 185 -0.73 -4.58 -10.40
N ALA A 186 -1.18 -5.69 -10.96
CA ALA A 186 -1.43 -6.93 -10.21
C ALA A 186 -0.18 -7.49 -9.52
N ASP A 187 1.00 -7.28 -10.07
CA ASP A 187 2.29 -7.65 -9.52
C ASP A 187 2.58 -6.96 -8.16
N LEU A 188 2.26 -5.67 -8.05
CA LEU A 188 2.41 -4.93 -6.79
C LEU A 188 1.40 -5.39 -5.73
N CYS A 189 0.14 -5.63 -6.11
CA CYS A 189 -0.85 -6.19 -5.18
C CYS A 189 -0.40 -7.57 -4.65
N ALA A 190 0.03 -8.46 -5.54
CA ALA A 190 0.51 -9.79 -5.16
C ALA A 190 1.71 -9.71 -4.20
N GLU A 191 2.65 -8.78 -4.47
CA GLU A 191 3.81 -8.58 -3.61
C GLU A 191 3.44 -7.99 -2.24
N ALA A 192 2.54 -7.00 -2.19
CA ALA A 192 2.05 -6.45 -0.93
C ALA A 192 1.35 -7.51 -0.07
N ILE A 193 0.49 -8.34 -0.68
CA ILE A 193 -0.17 -9.46 0.01
C ILE A 193 0.87 -10.48 0.50
N ARG A 194 1.90 -10.80 -0.30
CA ARG A 194 3.00 -11.68 0.11
C ARG A 194 3.73 -11.11 1.33
N LEU A 195 4.04 -9.81 1.33
CA LEU A 195 4.66 -9.12 2.47
C LEU A 195 3.73 -9.11 3.69
N GLY A 196 2.44 -8.86 3.51
CA GLY A 196 1.44 -8.93 4.58
C GLY A 196 1.37 -10.32 5.22
N ARG A 197 1.35 -11.38 4.41
CA ARG A 197 1.41 -12.78 4.91
C ARG A 197 2.72 -13.08 5.64
N LEU A 198 3.84 -12.53 5.17
CA LEU A 198 5.12 -12.65 5.85
C LEU A 198 5.06 -11.99 7.23
N LEU A 199 4.60 -10.75 7.31
CA LEU A 199 4.45 -10.02 8.58
C LEU A 199 3.52 -10.76 9.55
N ALA A 200 2.37 -11.26 9.09
CA ALA A 200 1.43 -12.02 9.92
C ALA A 200 2.08 -13.30 10.52
N ARG A 201 2.98 -13.95 9.80
CA ARG A 201 3.74 -15.10 10.32
C ARG A 201 4.83 -14.72 11.29
N LEU A 202 5.47 -13.55 11.09
CA LEU A 202 6.57 -13.07 11.93
C LEU A 202 6.07 -12.42 13.22
N MET A 203 4.89 -11.79 13.17
CA MET A 203 4.27 -11.02 14.25
C MET A 203 2.80 -11.45 14.43
N PRO A 204 2.55 -12.71 14.85
CA PRO A 204 1.21 -13.26 14.93
C PRO A 204 0.33 -12.59 15.99
N ASP A 205 0.95 -11.91 16.95
CA ASP A 205 0.27 -11.25 18.06
C ASP A 205 -0.13 -9.82 17.78
N GLU A 206 0.26 -9.27 16.62
CA GLU A 206 -0.05 -7.91 16.21
C GLU A 206 -1.36 -7.84 15.41
N PRO A 207 -2.48 -7.34 15.99
CA PRO A 207 -3.78 -7.36 15.34
C PRO A 207 -3.84 -6.51 14.07
N GLU A 208 -3.13 -5.38 14.02
CA GLU A 208 -3.10 -4.49 12.85
C GLU A 208 -2.39 -5.12 11.64
N VAL A 209 -1.42 -5.98 11.86
CA VAL A 209 -0.81 -6.79 10.78
C VAL A 209 -1.85 -7.72 10.16
N THR A 210 -2.64 -8.38 11.02
CA THR A 210 -3.73 -9.26 10.59
C THR A 210 -4.84 -8.47 9.88
N GLY A 211 -5.17 -7.28 10.41
CA GLY A 211 -6.15 -6.35 9.84
C GLY A 211 -5.73 -5.86 8.44
N LEU A 212 -4.49 -5.44 8.28
CA LEU A 212 -3.97 -5.01 6.97
C LEU A 212 -4.00 -6.16 5.95
N LEU A 213 -3.60 -7.36 6.33
CA LEU A 213 -3.66 -8.52 5.43
C LEU A 213 -5.12 -8.81 5.01
N ALA A 214 -6.06 -8.81 5.97
CA ALA A 214 -7.48 -9.00 5.68
C ALA A 214 -8.01 -7.91 4.71
N LEU A 215 -7.67 -6.65 4.94
CA LEU A 215 -8.05 -5.53 4.07
C LEU A 215 -7.57 -5.74 2.64
N MET A 216 -6.29 -6.07 2.46
CA MET A 216 -5.71 -6.31 1.15
C MET A 216 -6.36 -7.50 0.43
N LEU A 217 -6.63 -8.61 1.13
CA LEU A 217 -7.27 -9.80 0.54
C LEU A 217 -8.70 -9.51 0.10
N LEU A 218 -9.50 -8.87 0.94
CA LEU A 218 -10.89 -8.51 0.65
C LEU A 218 -11.00 -7.50 -0.49
N THR A 219 -10.05 -6.55 -0.55
CA THR A 219 -9.99 -5.57 -1.64
C THR A 219 -9.55 -6.24 -2.95
N GLU A 220 -8.50 -7.06 -2.93
CA GLU A 220 -7.99 -7.78 -4.11
C GLU A 220 -9.00 -8.77 -4.68
N SER A 221 -9.85 -9.37 -3.84
CA SER A 221 -10.88 -10.32 -4.28
C SER A 221 -11.78 -9.78 -5.39
N ARG A 222 -11.96 -8.47 -5.44
CA ARG A 222 -12.85 -7.76 -6.40
C ARG A 222 -12.15 -7.38 -7.70
N ARG A 223 -10.84 -7.53 -7.80
CA ARG A 223 -10.03 -7.03 -8.94
C ARG A 223 -10.58 -7.46 -10.30
N ALA A 224 -10.98 -8.73 -10.46
CA ALA A 224 -11.50 -9.25 -11.72
C ALA A 224 -12.82 -8.59 -12.19
N ALA A 225 -13.60 -8.00 -11.26
CA ALA A 225 -14.86 -7.33 -11.55
C ALA A 225 -14.74 -5.80 -11.69
N ARG A 226 -13.55 -5.22 -11.36
CA ARG A 226 -13.34 -3.76 -11.40
C ARG A 226 -13.20 -3.18 -12.80
N THR A 227 -12.91 -4.01 -13.79
CA THR A 227 -12.78 -3.59 -15.17
C THR A 227 -13.68 -4.42 -16.07
N SER A 228 -14.34 -3.76 -17.00
CA SER A 228 -15.08 -4.38 -18.09
C SER A 228 -14.12 -4.98 -19.14
N ALA A 229 -14.65 -5.68 -20.12
CA ALA A 229 -13.87 -6.34 -21.17
C ALA A 229 -13.07 -5.33 -22.04
N ASP A 230 -13.56 -4.10 -22.17
CA ASP A 230 -12.92 -2.98 -22.86
C ASP A 230 -11.97 -2.15 -21.97
N GLY A 231 -11.75 -2.59 -20.71
CA GLY A 231 -10.83 -1.93 -19.77
C GLY A 231 -11.42 -0.74 -19.01
N ALA A 232 -12.72 -0.44 -19.18
CA ALA A 232 -13.37 0.64 -18.44
C ALA A 232 -13.55 0.29 -16.95
N LEU A 233 -13.48 1.31 -16.09
CA LEU A 233 -13.72 1.18 -14.65
C LEU A 233 -15.19 0.80 -14.40
N VAL A 234 -15.41 -0.24 -13.59
CA VAL A 234 -16.72 -0.67 -13.09
C VAL A 234 -16.82 -0.31 -11.60
N LEU A 235 -17.81 0.51 -11.26
CA LEU A 235 -18.06 0.92 -9.88
C LEU A 235 -18.48 -0.28 -9.02
N LEU A 236 -18.22 -0.21 -7.71
CA LEU A 236 -18.50 -1.29 -6.76
C LEU A 236 -19.96 -1.75 -6.78
N ALA A 237 -20.90 -0.80 -6.96
CA ALA A 237 -22.32 -1.08 -7.07
C ALA A 237 -22.69 -1.90 -8.32
N ASP A 238 -21.93 -1.74 -9.40
CA ASP A 238 -22.21 -2.35 -10.71
C ASP A 238 -21.37 -3.61 -10.96
N GLN A 239 -20.47 -3.97 -10.02
CA GLN A 239 -19.61 -5.14 -10.15
C GLN A 239 -20.42 -6.43 -10.09
N ASP A 240 -20.13 -7.33 -11.02
CA ASP A 240 -20.60 -8.72 -10.96
C ASP A 240 -19.87 -9.48 -9.84
N ARG A 241 -20.56 -9.66 -8.72
CA ARG A 241 -19.99 -10.32 -7.52
C ARG A 241 -19.68 -11.80 -7.73
N SER A 242 -20.25 -12.45 -8.76
CA SER A 242 -19.89 -13.81 -9.12
C SER A 242 -18.45 -13.95 -9.63
N ARG A 243 -17.84 -12.84 -10.06
CA ARG A 243 -16.45 -12.75 -10.50
C ARG A 243 -15.47 -12.44 -9.36
N TRP A 244 -15.96 -12.23 -8.15
CA TRP A 244 -15.09 -12.00 -7.00
C TRP A 244 -14.43 -13.31 -6.58
N ASP A 245 -13.18 -13.23 -6.12
CA ASP A 245 -12.41 -14.40 -5.67
C ASP A 245 -12.90 -14.86 -4.29
N GLY A 246 -13.69 -15.94 -4.28
CA GLY A 246 -14.26 -16.51 -3.06
C GLY A 246 -13.20 -17.05 -2.08
N ALA A 247 -12.03 -17.48 -2.56
CA ALA A 247 -10.95 -17.96 -1.69
C ALA A 247 -10.32 -16.80 -0.91
N LEU A 248 -10.04 -15.67 -1.59
CA LEU A 248 -9.54 -14.46 -0.94
C LEU A 248 -10.57 -13.88 0.05
N ILE A 249 -11.87 -13.90 -0.31
CA ILE A 249 -12.94 -13.49 0.60
C ILE A 249 -12.96 -14.36 1.85
N ALA A 250 -12.97 -15.69 1.70
CA ALA A 250 -12.99 -16.61 2.84
C ALA A 250 -11.79 -16.43 3.78
N GLU A 251 -10.58 -16.27 3.21
CA GLU A 251 -9.35 -15.99 3.98
C GLU A 251 -9.48 -14.64 4.71
N GLY A 252 -9.85 -13.57 4.01
CA GLY A 252 -9.97 -12.23 4.57
C GLY A 252 -11.00 -12.15 5.70
N GLN A 253 -12.19 -12.73 5.51
CA GLN A 253 -13.22 -12.81 6.55
C GLN A 253 -12.79 -13.63 7.78
N ALA A 254 -12.02 -14.71 7.57
CA ALA A 254 -11.47 -15.47 8.70
C ALA A 254 -10.52 -14.63 9.54
N LEU A 255 -9.67 -13.80 8.89
CA LEU A 255 -8.77 -12.87 9.57
C LEU A 255 -9.53 -11.75 10.29
N VAL A 256 -10.58 -11.18 9.68
CA VAL A 256 -11.46 -10.19 10.35
C VAL A 256 -12.06 -10.79 11.63
N ARG A 257 -12.62 -12.01 11.55
CA ARG A 257 -13.13 -12.71 12.75
C ARG A 257 -12.05 -12.95 13.81
N GLN A 258 -10.80 -13.19 13.39
CA GLN A 258 -9.68 -13.30 14.33
C GLN A 258 -9.39 -11.97 15.03
N CYS A 259 -9.40 -10.86 14.31
CA CYS A 259 -9.24 -9.52 14.88
C CYS A 259 -10.34 -9.18 15.88
N LEU A 260 -11.61 -9.45 15.52
CA LEU A 260 -12.76 -9.21 16.41
C LEU A 260 -12.65 -9.97 17.73
N ARG A 261 -12.18 -11.22 17.72
CA ARG A 261 -11.98 -12.01 18.96
C ARG A 261 -10.93 -11.41 19.89
N ARG A 262 -9.96 -10.63 19.37
CA ARG A 262 -8.94 -9.98 20.21
C ARG A 262 -9.45 -8.71 20.89
N GLY A 263 -10.49 -8.07 20.35
CA GLY A 263 -11.12 -6.89 20.97
C GLY A 263 -10.20 -5.65 21.05
N GLN A 264 -9.22 -5.55 20.17
CA GLN A 264 -8.28 -4.43 20.10
C GLN A 264 -8.38 -3.77 18.71
N PRO A 265 -9.46 -3.00 18.45
CA PRO A 265 -9.70 -2.43 17.14
C PRO A 265 -8.63 -1.39 16.77
N GLY A 266 -8.17 -1.46 15.54
CA GLY A 266 -7.28 -0.49 14.94
C GLY A 266 -7.72 -0.12 13.53
N PRO A 267 -7.10 0.88 12.89
CA PRO A 267 -7.57 1.44 11.62
C PRO A 267 -7.66 0.39 10.50
N TYR A 268 -6.66 -0.46 10.32
CA TYR A 268 -6.70 -1.48 9.26
C TYR A 268 -7.74 -2.57 9.53
N GLN A 269 -7.94 -2.95 10.80
CA GLN A 269 -8.97 -3.92 11.19
C GLN A 269 -10.37 -3.41 10.88
N ILE A 270 -10.65 -2.12 11.17
CA ILE A 270 -11.95 -1.51 10.91
C ILE A 270 -12.19 -1.38 9.41
N GLN A 271 -11.20 -0.96 8.62
CA GLN A 271 -11.30 -0.90 7.15
C GLN A 271 -11.50 -2.31 6.56
N ALA A 272 -10.83 -3.34 7.10
CA ALA A 272 -11.06 -4.72 6.71
C ALA A 272 -12.49 -5.18 7.02
N ALA A 273 -13.05 -4.78 8.17
CA ALA A 273 -14.44 -5.08 8.54
C ALA A 273 -15.44 -4.41 7.58
N ILE A 274 -15.21 -3.17 7.16
CA ILE A 274 -16.01 -2.49 6.14
C ILE A 274 -15.97 -3.28 4.82
N SER A 275 -14.77 -3.69 4.39
CA SER A 275 -14.61 -4.50 3.18
C SER A 275 -15.27 -5.88 3.30
N ALA A 276 -15.30 -6.48 4.50
CA ALA A 276 -15.99 -7.73 4.78
C ALA A 276 -17.50 -7.57 4.64
N VAL A 277 -18.09 -6.49 5.16
CA VAL A 277 -19.55 -6.21 5.00
C VAL A 277 -19.94 -6.14 3.52
N HIS A 278 -19.12 -5.49 2.69
CA HIS A 278 -19.36 -5.48 1.24
C HIS A 278 -19.28 -6.89 0.63
N SER A 279 -18.36 -7.72 1.12
CA SER A 279 -18.16 -9.09 0.59
C SER A 279 -19.23 -10.08 1.06
N ASP A 280 -19.88 -9.84 2.20
CA ASP A 280 -20.97 -10.68 2.72
C ASP A 280 -22.28 -10.48 1.95
N ALA A 281 -22.49 -9.30 1.36
CA ALA A 281 -23.69 -9.01 0.61
C ALA A 281 -23.70 -9.73 -0.76
N PRO A 282 -24.71 -10.55 -1.07
CA PRO A 282 -24.76 -11.29 -2.33
C PRO A 282 -24.98 -10.38 -3.57
N VAL A 283 -25.60 -9.22 -3.36
CA VAL A 283 -25.82 -8.18 -4.38
C VAL A 283 -25.60 -6.80 -3.74
N ALA A 284 -25.33 -5.78 -4.55
CA ALA A 284 -25.05 -4.43 -4.05
C ALA A 284 -26.19 -3.86 -3.17
N ALA A 285 -27.44 -4.11 -3.56
CA ALA A 285 -28.62 -3.66 -2.82
C ALA A 285 -28.80 -4.31 -1.44
N ALA A 286 -28.09 -5.42 -1.16
CA ALA A 286 -28.14 -6.11 0.13
C ALA A 286 -26.96 -5.69 1.05
N THR A 287 -26.18 -4.69 0.66
CA THR A 287 -25.08 -4.18 1.50
C THR A 287 -25.64 -3.53 2.77
N ASP A 288 -25.12 -3.93 3.93
CA ASP A 288 -25.51 -3.38 5.24
C ASP A 288 -24.80 -2.02 5.49
N TRP A 289 -25.39 -0.98 4.91
CA TRP A 289 -24.88 0.38 5.03
C TRP A 289 -24.93 0.94 6.46
N ASP A 290 -25.86 0.47 7.30
CA ASP A 290 -25.94 0.86 8.69
C ASP A 290 -24.74 0.32 9.49
N GLN A 291 -24.34 -0.92 9.22
CA GLN A 291 -23.12 -1.48 9.80
C GLN A 291 -21.88 -0.75 9.29
N ILE A 292 -21.80 -0.43 8.00
CA ILE A 292 -20.68 0.33 7.41
C ILE A 292 -20.58 1.72 8.04
N LEU A 293 -21.69 2.43 8.21
CA LEU A 293 -21.69 3.75 8.85
C LEU A 293 -21.15 3.69 10.28
N ARG A 294 -21.59 2.70 11.07
CA ARG A 294 -21.07 2.50 12.44
C ARG A 294 -19.58 2.18 12.47
N LEU A 295 -19.07 1.44 11.50
CA LEU A 295 -17.64 1.16 11.37
C LEU A 295 -16.84 2.42 11.00
N TYR A 296 -17.37 3.26 10.10
CA TYR A 296 -16.74 4.56 9.83
C TYR A 296 -16.78 5.52 11.03
N ASP A 297 -17.85 5.51 11.85
CA ASP A 297 -17.89 6.26 13.10
C ASP A 297 -16.77 5.81 14.06
N GLN A 298 -16.53 4.50 14.18
CA GLN A 298 -15.42 3.97 14.96
C GLN A 298 -14.05 4.35 14.35
N LEU A 299 -13.93 4.30 13.02
CA LEU A 299 -12.68 4.62 12.33
C LEU A 299 -12.30 6.09 12.54
N LEU A 300 -13.28 7.02 12.51
CA LEU A 300 -13.07 8.43 12.81
C LEU A 300 -12.56 8.69 14.24
N VAL A 301 -12.95 7.84 15.19
CA VAL A 301 -12.45 7.94 16.58
C VAL A 301 -11.00 7.48 16.69
N VAL A 302 -10.65 6.39 15.97
CA VAL A 302 -9.32 5.76 16.08
C VAL A 302 -8.29 6.43 15.18
N ALA A 303 -8.71 6.85 13.99
CA ALA A 303 -7.87 7.48 12.96
C ALA A 303 -8.66 8.60 12.26
N PRO A 304 -8.82 9.76 12.92
CA PRO A 304 -9.55 10.88 12.33
C PRO A 304 -8.80 11.42 11.12
N SER A 305 -9.48 11.45 9.96
CA SER A 305 -8.94 12.09 8.75
C SER A 305 -10.08 12.60 7.87
N PRO A 306 -9.86 13.67 7.07
CA PRO A 306 -10.83 14.19 6.11
C PRO A 306 -11.27 13.13 5.09
N VAL A 307 -10.38 12.22 4.72
CA VAL A 307 -10.68 11.11 3.77
C VAL A 307 -11.62 10.08 4.40
N VAL A 308 -11.41 9.73 5.66
CA VAL A 308 -12.35 8.87 6.40
C VAL A 308 -13.73 9.53 6.52
N ALA A 309 -13.76 10.85 6.78
CA ALA A 309 -15.01 11.61 6.83
C ALA A 309 -15.71 11.65 5.45
N LEU A 310 -14.96 11.79 4.36
CA LEU A 310 -15.48 11.71 2.99
C LEU A 310 -16.09 10.34 2.68
N ASN A 311 -15.40 9.26 3.02
CA ASN A 311 -15.89 7.89 2.80
C ASN A 311 -17.12 7.59 3.70
N ARG A 312 -17.14 8.12 4.93
CA ARG A 312 -18.31 8.07 5.80
C ARG A 312 -19.52 8.74 5.17
N ALA A 313 -19.34 9.91 4.52
CA ALA A 313 -20.41 10.62 3.85
C ALA A 313 -21.06 9.79 2.72
N VAL A 314 -20.32 8.91 2.06
CA VAL A 314 -20.89 7.96 1.08
C VAL A 314 -21.88 7.01 1.76
N ALA A 315 -21.56 6.45 2.94
CA ALA A 315 -22.49 5.61 3.69
C ALA A 315 -23.74 6.41 4.16
N VAL A 316 -23.55 7.67 4.56
CA VAL A 316 -24.66 8.56 4.87
C VAL A 316 -25.56 8.80 3.65
N ALA A 317 -24.99 8.91 2.44
CA ALA A 317 -25.76 9.09 1.21
C ALA A 317 -26.68 7.91 0.93
N GLU A 318 -26.29 6.70 1.26
CA GLU A 318 -27.09 5.48 1.06
C GLU A 318 -28.20 5.31 2.09
N LEU A 319 -27.99 5.78 3.32
CA LEU A 319 -28.98 5.68 4.40
C LEU A 319 -29.91 6.89 4.50
N ASN A 320 -29.36 8.09 4.40
CA ASN A 320 -30.06 9.35 4.69
C ASN A 320 -30.27 10.22 3.44
N GLY A 321 -29.78 9.73 2.29
CA GLY A 321 -29.92 10.39 1.00
C GLY A 321 -28.82 11.43 0.70
N PRO A 322 -28.71 11.83 -0.59
CA PRO A 322 -27.59 12.61 -1.09
C PRO A 322 -27.52 14.05 -0.50
N ALA A 323 -28.64 14.61 -0.05
CA ALA A 323 -28.65 15.96 0.55
C ALA A 323 -27.91 16.00 1.90
N ALA A 324 -28.14 15.00 2.76
CA ALA A 324 -27.47 14.90 4.05
C ALA A 324 -25.96 14.67 3.87
N ALA A 325 -25.58 13.82 2.91
CA ALA A 325 -24.18 13.55 2.61
C ALA A 325 -23.47 14.78 2.02
N LEU A 326 -24.10 15.50 1.10
CA LEU A 326 -23.52 16.68 0.47
C LEU A 326 -23.19 17.77 1.51
N ALA A 327 -24.05 17.96 2.51
CA ALA A 327 -23.79 18.91 3.59
C ALA A 327 -22.51 18.56 4.37
N LEU A 328 -22.26 17.27 4.61
CA LEU A 328 -21.02 16.80 5.26
C LEU A 328 -19.79 16.95 4.35
N VAL A 329 -19.93 16.65 3.07
CA VAL A 329 -18.84 16.77 2.10
C VAL A 329 -18.43 18.23 1.93
N ASP A 330 -19.39 19.17 1.86
CA ASP A 330 -19.11 20.61 1.68
C ASP A 330 -18.39 21.24 2.89
N GLU A 331 -18.29 20.55 4.05
CA GLU A 331 -17.53 20.99 5.23
C GLU A 331 -16.05 20.52 5.18
N LEU A 332 -15.66 19.64 4.24
CA LEU A 332 -14.33 19.07 4.18
C LEU A 332 -13.37 19.93 3.35
N ASP A 333 -12.16 20.10 3.85
CA ASP A 333 -11.05 20.74 3.11
C ASP A 333 -10.22 19.67 2.35
N LEU A 334 -10.70 19.31 1.16
CA LEU A 334 -10.09 18.30 0.27
C LEU A 334 -10.01 18.78 -1.19
N ASP A 335 -9.83 20.08 -1.40
CA ASP A 335 -9.87 20.73 -2.72
C ASP A 335 -8.87 20.18 -3.73
N ARG A 336 -7.79 19.59 -3.27
CA ARG A 336 -6.74 18.99 -4.13
C ARG A 336 -6.98 17.51 -4.41
N TYR A 337 -8.02 16.91 -3.85
CA TYR A 337 -8.30 15.49 -3.96
C TYR A 337 -9.39 15.20 -4.98
N TYR A 338 -9.04 14.54 -6.09
CA TYR A 338 -9.99 14.32 -7.20
C TYR A 338 -11.23 13.53 -6.79
N LEU A 339 -11.12 12.55 -5.86
CA LEU A 339 -12.27 11.77 -5.39
C LEU A 339 -13.26 12.61 -4.58
N PHE A 340 -12.80 13.62 -3.85
CA PHE A 340 -13.69 14.58 -3.20
C PHE A 340 -14.63 15.24 -4.22
N HIS A 341 -14.08 15.75 -5.32
CA HIS A 341 -14.87 16.37 -6.39
C HIS A 341 -15.73 15.34 -7.13
N ALA A 342 -15.26 14.10 -7.32
CA ALA A 342 -16.01 13.03 -7.95
C ALA A 342 -17.24 12.61 -7.11
N ILE A 343 -17.06 12.42 -5.79
CA ILE A 343 -18.15 12.11 -4.85
C ILE A 343 -19.13 13.27 -4.77
N ARG A 344 -18.63 14.50 -4.65
CA ARG A 344 -19.47 15.71 -4.65
C ARG A 344 -20.28 15.84 -5.93
N ALA A 345 -19.67 15.56 -7.09
CA ALA A 345 -20.35 15.57 -8.39
C ALA A 345 -21.47 14.52 -8.47
N ASP A 346 -21.25 13.30 -7.97
CA ASP A 346 -22.28 12.26 -7.93
C ASP A 346 -23.45 12.63 -7.02
N LEU A 347 -23.17 13.18 -5.82
CA LEU A 347 -24.21 13.66 -4.91
C LEU A 347 -25.04 14.77 -5.54
N LEU A 348 -24.43 15.75 -6.19
CA LEU A 348 -25.10 16.83 -6.92
C LEU A 348 -25.91 16.29 -8.10
N ARG A 349 -25.40 15.31 -8.85
CA ARG A 349 -26.13 14.62 -9.91
C ARG A 349 -27.39 13.93 -9.37
N ARG A 350 -27.28 13.21 -8.25
CA ARG A 350 -28.41 12.54 -7.57
C ARG A 350 -29.48 13.53 -7.07
N LEU A 351 -29.06 14.77 -6.77
CA LEU A 351 -29.96 15.88 -6.39
C LEU A 351 -30.53 16.66 -7.59
N GLY A 352 -30.16 16.33 -8.82
CA GLY A 352 -30.56 17.07 -10.01
C GLY A 352 -29.88 18.44 -10.18
N ARG A 353 -28.85 18.77 -9.40
CA ARG A 353 -28.08 20.03 -9.45
C ARG A 353 -27.03 19.97 -10.56
N ARG A 354 -27.49 19.90 -11.80
CA ARG A 354 -26.69 19.58 -12.98
C ARG A 354 -25.48 20.51 -13.19
N ALA A 355 -25.69 21.84 -13.13
CA ALA A 355 -24.60 22.78 -13.42
C ALA A 355 -23.45 22.62 -12.44
N GLU A 356 -23.77 22.41 -11.15
CA GLU A 356 -22.80 22.22 -10.09
C GLU A 356 -22.13 20.83 -10.20
N ALA A 357 -22.89 19.79 -10.57
CA ALA A 357 -22.32 18.48 -10.83
C ALA A 357 -21.31 18.51 -12.00
N SER A 358 -21.62 19.23 -13.09
CA SER A 358 -20.70 19.40 -14.22
C SER A 358 -19.40 20.08 -13.80
N ALA A 359 -19.48 21.18 -13.07
CA ALA A 359 -18.31 21.90 -12.56
C ALA A 359 -17.45 21.02 -11.62
N ALA A 360 -18.09 20.23 -10.76
CA ALA A 360 -17.36 19.29 -9.88
C ALA A 360 -16.68 18.16 -10.68
N TYR A 361 -17.33 17.59 -11.71
CA TYR A 361 -16.68 16.62 -12.61
C TYR A 361 -15.50 17.24 -13.37
N GLU A 362 -15.59 18.48 -13.82
CA GLU A 362 -14.49 19.20 -14.48
C GLU A 362 -13.28 19.33 -13.57
N THR A 363 -13.51 19.69 -12.29
CA THR A 363 -12.44 19.76 -11.29
C THR A 363 -11.83 18.38 -11.03
N ALA A 364 -12.67 17.33 -10.87
CA ALA A 364 -12.18 15.96 -10.69
C ALA A 364 -11.31 15.50 -11.87
N LEU A 365 -11.74 15.80 -13.11
CA LEU A 365 -11.00 15.50 -14.34
C LEU A 365 -9.66 16.23 -14.43
N ALA A 366 -9.59 17.47 -13.96
CA ALA A 366 -8.35 18.25 -13.95
C ALA A 366 -7.32 17.69 -12.97
N LEU A 367 -7.78 17.09 -11.87
CA LEU A 367 -6.92 16.53 -10.81
C LEU A 367 -6.56 15.06 -11.04
N SER A 368 -7.40 14.28 -11.74
CA SER A 368 -7.14 12.85 -11.98
C SER A 368 -6.02 12.64 -13.01
N MET A 369 -5.04 11.80 -12.67
CA MET A 369 -3.89 11.44 -13.52
C MET A 369 -4.02 10.06 -14.18
N ASN A 370 -4.99 9.24 -13.78
CA ASN A 370 -5.21 7.90 -14.32
C ASN A 370 -6.19 7.95 -15.51
N ALA A 371 -5.84 7.32 -16.63
CA ALA A 371 -6.63 7.39 -17.86
C ALA A 371 -8.00 6.70 -17.73
N ALA A 372 -8.08 5.55 -17.02
CA ALA A 372 -9.34 4.82 -16.84
C ALA A 372 -10.30 5.59 -15.92
N GLU A 373 -9.81 6.23 -14.86
CA GLU A 373 -10.61 7.10 -14.00
C GLU A 373 -11.12 8.33 -14.77
N ARG A 374 -10.26 8.98 -15.54
CA ARG A 374 -10.64 10.11 -16.40
C ARG A 374 -11.73 9.72 -17.40
N ALA A 375 -11.59 8.56 -18.05
CA ALA A 375 -12.60 8.06 -18.98
C ALA A 375 -13.95 7.84 -18.28
N HIS A 376 -13.93 7.26 -17.05
CA HIS A 376 -15.14 7.08 -16.24
C HIS A 376 -15.78 8.42 -15.86
N LEU A 377 -15.02 9.40 -15.37
CA LEU A 377 -15.50 10.73 -14.99
C LEU A 377 -16.09 11.47 -16.21
N THR A 378 -15.44 11.38 -17.37
CA THR A 378 -15.95 11.96 -18.62
C THR A 378 -17.30 11.34 -19.01
N LEU A 379 -17.41 10.02 -18.91
CA LEU A 379 -18.67 9.32 -19.21
C LEU A 379 -19.78 9.71 -18.23
N ALA A 380 -19.46 9.82 -16.93
CA ALA A 380 -20.41 10.27 -15.91
C ALA A 380 -20.89 11.70 -16.16
N GLN A 381 -19.99 12.61 -16.54
CA GLN A 381 -20.32 13.98 -16.90
C GLN A 381 -21.23 14.06 -18.16
N THR A 382 -20.93 13.30 -19.20
CA THR A 382 -21.71 13.29 -20.44
C THR A 382 -23.14 12.73 -20.27
N ARG A 383 -23.32 11.85 -19.27
CA ARG A 383 -24.63 11.26 -18.92
C ARG A 383 -25.50 12.16 -18.06
N LEU A 384 -25.05 13.36 -17.70
CA LEU A 384 -25.90 14.32 -17.00
C LEU A 384 -27.11 14.68 -17.85
N PRO A 385 -28.37 14.68 -17.30
CA PRO A 385 -29.60 14.93 -18.06
C PRO A 385 -29.51 16.26 -18.82
N GLN A 386 -29.94 16.29 -20.09
CA GLN A 386 -29.99 17.52 -20.91
C GLN A 386 -31.13 18.45 -20.42
N PRO A 387 -31.03 19.80 -20.55
CA PRO A 387 -32.03 20.73 -20.00
C PRO A 387 -33.43 20.65 -20.64
N ASP A 388 -33.57 20.03 -21.81
CA ASP A 388 -34.79 20.11 -22.63
C ASP A 388 -35.74 18.90 -22.56
N GLY A 389 -35.59 18.02 -21.56
CA GLY A 389 -36.39 16.79 -21.46
C GLY A 389 -37.34 16.74 -20.27
N VAL A 390 -38.32 17.64 -20.12
CA VAL A 390 -39.30 17.59 -19.00
C VAL A 390 -40.26 16.40 -19.12
N ALA A 391 -40.45 15.83 -20.33
CA ALA A 391 -41.43 14.75 -20.61
C ALA A 391 -40.85 13.31 -20.46
N GLU A 392 -39.53 13.15 -20.38
CA GLU A 392 -38.87 11.84 -20.27
C GLU A 392 -38.53 11.44 -18.83
N ARG A 393 -38.65 12.42 -17.91
CA ARG A 393 -38.27 12.28 -16.49
C ARG A 393 -39.19 11.37 -15.67
N GLU A 394 -40.43 11.23 -16.03
CA GLU A 394 -41.39 10.38 -15.29
C GLU A 394 -41.26 8.90 -15.61
N ARG A 395 -40.70 8.52 -16.77
CA ARG A 395 -40.46 7.11 -17.12
C ARG A 395 -39.10 6.60 -16.64
N GLN A 396 -38.11 7.46 -16.51
CA GLN A 396 -36.75 7.10 -16.11
C GLN A 396 -36.56 7.07 -14.57
N ALA A 397 -37.38 7.80 -13.83
CA ALA A 397 -37.33 7.84 -12.36
C ALA A 397 -37.59 6.49 -11.67
N HIS A 398 -38.20 5.53 -12.38
CA HIS A 398 -38.41 4.16 -11.89
C HIS A 398 -37.29 3.17 -12.25
N SER A 399 -36.40 3.52 -13.20
CA SER A 399 -35.30 2.68 -13.66
C SER A 399 -33.94 3.06 -13.05
N ASP A 400 -33.77 4.32 -12.68
CA ASP A 400 -32.48 4.91 -12.29
C ASP A 400 -32.25 5.04 -10.77
N GLN A 401 -33.01 4.32 -9.95
CA GLN A 401 -32.74 4.23 -8.50
C GLN A 401 -31.52 3.35 -8.15
N ARG A 402 -30.59 3.14 -9.07
CA ARG A 402 -29.34 2.46 -8.79
C ARG A 402 -28.25 3.51 -8.48
N PRO A 403 -27.70 3.53 -7.28
CA PRO A 403 -26.65 4.47 -6.90
C PRO A 403 -25.35 4.16 -7.63
N GLY A 404 -24.86 5.14 -8.39
CA GLY A 404 -23.49 5.10 -8.91
C GLY A 404 -22.51 5.53 -7.84
N ILE A 405 -22.01 4.61 -7.02
CA ILE A 405 -21.10 4.91 -5.94
C ILE A 405 -19.66 4.90 -6.45
N VAL A 406 -18.95 5.99 -6.24
CA VAL A 406 -17.50 6.06 -6.38
C VAL A 406 -16.87 5.06 -5.37
N ASN A 407 -15.87 4.32 -5.81
CA ASN A 407 -15.24 3.25 -5.04
C ASN A 407 -14.62 3.79 -3.72
N PRO A 408 -15.12 3.41 -2.55
CA PRO A 408 -14.59 3.90 -1.26
C PRO A 408 -13.15 3.43 -0.97
N ASP A 409 -12.63 2.48 -1.76
CA ASP A 409 -11.29 1.92 -1.54
C ASP A 409 -10.14 2.83 -2.03
N ALA A 410 -10.43 3.88 -2.81
CA ALA A 410 -9.39 4.80 -3.27
C ALA A 410 -9.03 5.90 -2.24
N GLY A 411 -9.76 5.93 -1.11
CA GLY A 411 -9.60 6.97 -0.08
C GLY A 411 -8.29 6.93 0.72
N SER A 412 -7.53 5.86 0.59
CA SER A 412 -6.32 5.65 1.39
C SER A 412 -5.06 6.38 0.89
N GLN A 413 -5.11 6.99 -0.29
CA GLN A 413 -3.92 7.64 -0.85
C GLN A 413 -3.56 8.96 -0.16
N LEU A 414 -4.54 9.64 0.46
CA LEU A 414 -4.31 10.95 1.08
C LEU A 414 -3.86 10.92 2.54
N GLU A 415 -4.23 9.87 3.31
CA GLU A 415 -3.69 9.73 4.67
C GLU A 415 -2.15 9.74 4.70
N GLN A 416 -1.54 9.51 3.55
CA GLN A 416 -0.11 9.43 3.37
C GLN A 416 0.53 10.76 2.94
N GLU A 417 -0.22 11.63 2.27
CA GLU A 417 0.27 12.96 1.93
C GLU A 417 0.14 13.94 3.12
N GLU A 418 -0.94 13.85 3.91
CA GLU A 418 -1.10 14.67 5.12
C GLU A 418 -0.13 14.29 6.24
N GLY A 419 0.17 13.00 6.42
CA GLY A 419 1.22 12.56 7.35
C GLY A 419 2.62 13.03 6.98
N GLN A 420 2.84 13.45 5.71
CA GLN A 420 4.10 14.03 5.27
C GLN A 420 4.19 15.55 5.51
N ALA A 421 3.08 16.26 5.46
CA ALA A 421 3.03 17.69 5.72
C ALA A 421 3.25 17.99 7.21
N ASP A 422 2.59 17.25 8.10
CA ASP A 422 2.75 17.39 9.55
C ASP A 422 4.17 17.00 10.03
N GLY A 423 4.76 15.96 9.45
CA GLY A 423 6.14 15.58 9.76
C GLY A 423 7.19 16.61 9.33
N ALA A 424 6.92 17.37 8.26
CA ALA A 424 7.81 18.41 7.80
C ALA A 424 7.68 19.70 8.62
N GLU A 425 6.47 20.06 9.05
CA GLU A 425 6.24 21.21 9.94
C GLU A 425 6.75 20.97 11.36
N HIS A 426 6.64 19.76 11.90
CA HIS A 426 7.19 19.44 13.22
C HIS A 426 8.73 19.45 13.21
N ALA A 427 9.37 18.99 12.16
CA ALA A 427 10.84 19.07 12.02
C ALA A 427 11.32 20.51 11.85
N HIS A 428 10.53 21.39 11.21
CA HIS A 428 10.89 22.80 11.06
C HIS A 428 10.66 23.62 12.34
N ARG A 429 9.75 23.23 13.23
CA ARG A 429 9.56 23.90 14.54
C ARG A 429 10.63 23.52 15.55
N GLN A 430 11.08 22.27 15.58
CA GLN A 430 12.15 21.84 16.50
C GLN A 430 13.53 22.45 16.17
N CYS A 431 13.78 22.90 14.94
CA CYS A 431 15.03 23.58 14.59
C CYS A 431 15.03 25.10 14.88
N ARG A 432 13.95 25.70 15.39
CA ARG A 432 13.87 27.14 15.64
C ARG A 432 13.85 27.52 17.13
N GLU A 433 13.85 26.58 18.05
CA GLU A 433 13.83 26.84 19.50
C GLU A 433 15.07 26.30 20.23
N GLU A 434 16.27 26.67 19.80
CA GLU A 434 17.42 26.75 20.70
C GLU A 434 18.11 28.09 20.56
N PRO A 435 18.01 28.97 21.57
CA PRO A 435 18.84 30.16 21.66
C PRO A 435 20.06 29.90 22.55
N GLY A 436 21.23 30.31 22.08
CA GLY A 436 22.40 30.66 22.86
C GLY A 436 23.38 29.57 23.26
#